data_85dd3ba2c3f8f0b2fe5079cff1931796
#
_entry.id   85dd3ba2c3f8f0b2fe5079cff1931796
#
_cell.length_a   1.000
_cell.length_b   1.000
_cell.length_c   1.000
_cell.angle_alpha   90.00
_cell.angle_beta   90.00
_cell.angle_gamma   90.00
#
_symmetry.space_group_name_H-M   'P 1'
#
loop_
_entity.id
_entity.type
_entity.pdbx_description
1 polymer ?
#
loop_
_entity_poly.entity_id
_entity_poly.type
_entity_poly.pdbx_seq_one_letter_code
_entity_poly.pdbx_strand_id
1 'polypeptide(L)' 'MTNLVELIVKELVEDKESVSIEKKDNNGEVDIIIHVADSDKGRVIGVRGNIINSIRTIARACAIKEDCKVNIKIWK' A
#
# COMPACT_ATOMS: atom_id res chain seq x y z
N MET A 1 -9.56 -3.63 3.22
CA MET A 1 -8.09 -3.61 3.07
C MET A 1 -7.58 -2.38 2.32
N THR A 2 -8.11 -2.09 1.14
CA THR A 2 -7.67 -0.91 0.37
C THR A 2 -7.89 0.40 1.13
N ASN A 3 -9.02 0.53 1.84
CA ASN A 3 -9.30 1.73 2.62
C ASN A 3 -8.29 1.96 3.72
N LEU A 4 -7.83 0.89 4.37
CA LEU A 4 -6.81 0.98 5.41
C LEU A 4 -5.47 1.43 4.84
N VAL A 5 -5.05 0.85 3.72
CA VAL A 5 -3.81 1.22 3.05
C VAL A 5 -3.87 2.69 2.62
N GLU A 6 -4.98 3.11 2.02
CA GLU A 6 -5.17 4.50 1.61
C GLU A 6 -5.06 5.47 2.78
N LEU A 7 -5.70 5.14 3.90
CA LEU A 7 -5.64 5.97 5.10
C LEU A 7 -4.20 6.14 5.60
N ILE A 8 -3.46 5.03 5.67
CA ILE A 8 -2.07 5.05 6.13
C ILE A 8 -1.21 5.90 5.19
N VAL A 9 -1.36 5.70 3.87
CA VAL A 9 -0.58 6.43 2.88
C VAL A 9 -0.88 7.93 2.96
N LYS A 10 -2.15 8.31 3.08
CA LYS A 10 -2.53 9.72 3.18
C LYS A 10 -1.96 10.41 4.41
N GLU A 11 -1.75 9.68 5.51
CA GLU A 11 -1.12 10.25 6.69
C GLU A 11 0.38 10.51 6.51
N LEU A 12 1.02 9.81 5.56
CA LEU A 12 2.47 9.91 5.34
C LEU A 12 2.86 10.96 4.31
N VAL A 13 1.99 11.26 3.35
CA VAL A 13 2.32 12.10 2.21
C VAL A 13 1.90 13.54 2.42
N GLU A 14 2.56 14.47 1.71
CA GLU A 14 2.15 15.87 1.67
C GLU A 14 1.06 16.12 0.64
N ASP A 15 1.18 15.50 -0.53
CA ASP A 15 0.21 15.65 -1.62
C ASP A 15 -0.85 14.56 -1.54
N LYS A 16 -1.84 14.78 -0.71
CA LYS A 16 -2.90 13.80 -0.47
C LYS A 16 -3.82 13.60 -1.67
N GLU A 17 -3.93 14.59 -2.54
CA GLU A 17 -4.78 14.50 -3.72
C GLU A 17 -4.21 13.58 -4.79
N SER A 18 -2.88 13.39 -4.79
CA SER A 18 -2.21 12.48 -5.72
C SER A 18 -2.25 11.02 -5.29
N VAL A 19 -2.77 10.73 -4.09
CA VAL A 19 -2.85 9.35 -3.61
C VAL A 19 -3.97 8.61 -4.32
N SER A 20 -3.64 7.45 -4.87
CA SER A 20 -4.60 6.56 -5.49
C SER A 20 -4.17 5.12 -5.21
N ILE A 21 -5.13 4.27 -4.91
CA ILE A 21 -4.88 2.86 -4.63
C ILE A 21 -5.55 2.02 -5.71
N GLU A 22 -4.76 1.24 -6.43
CA GLU A 22 -5.25 0.33 -7.44
C GLU A 22 -5.24 -1.08 -6.88
N LYS A 23 -6.34 -1.80 -7.08
CA LYS A 23 -6.48 -3.18 -6.63
C LYS A 23 -6.70 -4.09 -7.82
N LYS A 24 -5.94 -5.18 -7.91
CA LYS A 24 -6.11 -6.22 -8.92
C LYS A 24 -6.29 -7.57 -8.25
N ASP A 25 -7.38 -8.25 -8.57
CA ASP A 25 -7.67 -9.59 -8.07
C ASP A 25 -7.32 -10.64 -9.13
N ASN A 26 -6.52 -11.65 -8.73
CA ASN A 26 -6.14 -12.77 -9.59
C ASN A 26 -6.26 -14.08 -8.79
N ASN A 27 -7.40 -14.75 -8.88
CA ASN A 27 -7.57 -16.09 -8.29
C ASN A 27 -7.11 -16.22 -6.84
N GLY A 28 -7.59 -15.30 -5.98
CA GLY A 28 -7.25 -15.32 -4.56
C GLY A 28 -5.95 -14.58 -4.22
N GLU A 29 -5.27 -14.04 -5.22
CA GLU A 29 -4.11 -13.18 -5.01
C GLU A 29 -4.50 -11.75 -5.35
N VAL A 30 -4.23 -10.82 -4.43
CA VAL A 30 -4.60 -9.41 -4.57
C VAL A 30 -3.34 -8.58 -4.67
N ASP A 31 -3.22 -7.82 -5.76
CA ASP A 31 -2.15 -6.83 -5.92
C ASP A 31 -2.70 -5.46 -5.61
N ILE A 32 -2.08 -4.79 -4.65
CA ILE A 32 -2.42 -3.41 -4.29
C ILE A 32 -1.27 -2.52 -4.74
N ILE A 33 -1.57 -1.58 -5.62
CA ILE A 33 -0.58 -0.67 -6.19
C ILE A 33 -0.86 0.72 -5.66
N ILE A 34 0.14 1.29 -4.99
CA ILE A 34 0.03 2.61 -4.37
C ILE A 34 0.58 3.65 -5.33
N HIS A 35 -0.24 4.63 -5.68
CA HIS A 35 0.14 5.78 -6.50
C HIS A 35 0.24 7.01 -5.61
N VAL A 36 1.39 7.65 -5.62
CA VAL A 36 1.63 8.91 -4.90
C VAL A 36 2.47 9.83 -5.77
N ALA A 37 2.55 11.10 -5.39
CA ALA A 37 3.45 12.04 -6.06
C ALA A 37 4.89 11.55 -5.93
N ASP A 38 5.71 11.80 -6.95
CA ASP A 38 7.11 11.35 -6.95
C ASP A 38 7.86 11.86 -5.72
N SER A 39 7.59 13.09 -5.30
CA SER A 39 8.20 13.67 -4.11
C SER A 39 7.82 12.96 -2.81
N ASP A 40 6.73 12.21 -2.81
CA ASP A 40 6.23 11.51 -1.62
C ASP A 40 6.61 10.03 -1.56
N LYS A 41 7.17 9.47 -2.64
CA LYS A 41 7.53 8.04 -2.68
C LYS A 41 8.46 7.65 -1.54
N GLY A 42 9.46 8.46 -1.25
CA GLY A 42 10.38 8.20 -0.16
C GLY A 42 9.72 8.19 1.21
N ARG A 43 8.67 8.97 1.40
CA ARG A 43 7.92 9.01 2.66
C ARG A 43 7.14 7.72 2.90
N VAL A 44 6.63 7.11 1.83
CA VAL A 44 5.87 5.86 1.91
C VAL A 44 6.80 4.67 2.06
N ILE A 45 7.94 4.69 1.39
CA ILE A 45 8.93 3.62 1.47
C ILE A 45 9.61 3.63 2.85
N GLY A 46 10.02 4.80 3.31
CA GLY A 46 10.75 4.97 4.56
C GLY A 46 12.21 4.59 4.45
N VAL A 47 12.94 4.76 5.55
CA VAL A 47 14.36 4.43 5.60
C VAL A 47 14.52 2.92 5.43
N ARG A 48 15.29 2.50 4.43
CA ARG A 48 15.54 1.09 4.13
C ARG A 48 14.27 0.28 3.88
N GLY A 49 13.20 0.93 3.43
CA GLY A 49 11.93 0.28 3.17
C GLY A 49 11.12 -0.07 4.41
N ASN A 50 11.45 0.47 5.57
CA ASN A 50 10.80 0.11 6.83
C ASN A 50 9.29 0.42 6.84
N ILE A 51 8.88 1.53 6.26
CA ILE A 51 7.47 1.93 6.27
C ILE A 51 6.66 1.03 5.34
N ILE A 52 7.12 0.84 4.11
CA ILE A 52 6.41 -0.02 3.16
C ILE A 52 6.34 -1.47 3.65
N ASN A 53 7.39 -1.96 4.31
CA ASN A 53 7.38 -3.30 4.88
C ASN A 53 6.37 -3.42 6.02
N SER A 54 6.20 -2.37 6.83
CA SER A 54 5.18 -2.34 7.88
C SER A 54 3.77 -2.37 7.28
N ILE A 55 3.55 -1.63 6.19
CA ILE A 55 2.28 -1.66 5.47
C ILE A 55 1.99 -3.06 4.94
N ARG A 56 3.01 -3.73 4.38
CA ARG A 56 2.88 -5.11 3.91
C ARG A 56 2.50 -6.06 5.03
N THR A 57 3.09 -5.90 6.20
CA THR A 57 2.78 -6.73 7.36
C THR A 57 1.33 -6.60 7.78
N ILE A 58 0.82 -5.38 7.85
CA ILE A 58 -0.57 -5.10 8.19
C ILE A 58 -1.51 -5.70 7.15
N ALA A 59 -1.21 -5.49 5.86
CA ALA A 59 -2.03 -6.01 4.78
C ALA A 59 -2.06 -7.53 4.76
N ARG A 60 -0.94 -8.18 5.02
CA ARG A 60 -0.86 -9.64 5.10
C ARG A 60 -1.70 -10.19 6.26
N ALA A 61 -1.72 -9.52 7.39
CA ALA A 61 -2.56 -9.92 8.52
C ALA A 61 -4.03 -9.87 8.15
N CYS A 62 -4.47 -8.83 7.42
CA CYS A 62 -5.83 -8.75 6.91
C CYS A 62 -6.11 -9.84 5.88
N ALA A 63 -5.16 -10.13 5.00
CA ALA A 63 -5.31 -11.13 3.95
C ALA A 63 -5.47 -12.54 4.52
N ILE A 64 -4.80 -12.86 5.60
CA ILE A 64 -4.94 -14.16 6.27
C ILE A 64 -6.39 -14.38 6.72
N LYS A 65 -7.02 -13.35 7.27
CA LYS A 65 -8.42 -13.43 7.68
C LYS A 65 -9.36 -13.63 6.50
N GLU A 66 -9.02 -13.09 5.35
CA GLU A 66 -9.84 -13.18 4.14
C GLU A 66 -9.46 -14.37 3.26
N ASP A 67 -8.51 -15.20 3.72
CA ASP A 67 -8.03 -16.38 3.00
C ASP A 67 -7.52 -16.05 1.60
N CYS A 68 -6.71 -15.00 1.50
CA CYS A 68 -6.09 -14.58 0.24
C CYS A 68 -4.65 -14.17 0.46
N LYS A 69 -3.92 -14.00 -0.65
CA LYS A 69 -2.57 -13.44 -0.64
C LYS A 69 -2.64 -12.00 -1.08
N VAL A 70 -1.81 -11.14 -0.49
CA VAL A 70 -1.74 -9.74 -0.87
C VAL A 70 -0.31 -9.34 -1.18
N ASN A 71 -0.15 -8.57 -2.24
CA ASN A 71 1.13 -7.95 -2.63
C ASN A 71 0.94 -6.44 -2.63
N ILE A 72 1.85 -5.73 -1.98
CA ILE A 72 1.83 -4.27 -1.94
C ILE A 72 2.98 -3.76 -2.79
N LYS A 73 2.67 -2.87 -3.72
CA LYS A 73 3.66 -2.29 -4.63
C LYS A 73 3.47 -0.79 -4.70
N ILE A 74 4.54 -0.07 -4.94
CA ILE A 74 4.48 1.36 -5.24
C ILE A 74 4.66 1.53 -6.73
N TRP A 75 3.72 2.24 -7.35
CA TRP A 75 3.78 2.52 -8.79
C TRP A 75 4.99 3.41 -9.10
N LYS A 76 5.74 3.03 -10.13
CA LYS A 76 6.93 3.80 -10.55
C LYS A 76 6.61 4.76 -11.66
#